data_486262c1c30bd9464f1fc0d8fd21b727
#
_entry.id   486262c1c30bd9464f1fc0d8fd21b727
#
_cell.length_a   1.000
_cell.length_b   1.000
_cell.length_c   1.000
_cell.angle_alpha   90.00
_cell.angle_beta   90.00
_cell.angle_gamma   90.00
#
_symmetry.space_group_name_H-M   'P 1'
#
loop_
_entity.id
_entity.type
_entity.pdbx_description
1 polymer ?
#
loop_
_entity_poly.entity_id
_entity_poly.type
_entity_poly.pdbx_seq_one_letter_code
_entity_poly.pdbx_strand_id
1 'polypeptide(L)'
;ADHEVGHALVAACQNHSAPVHKITIIPRTSGALGYTMQVEEGEHFLMSREEVLNKIATFTGGRAAEEFMFGSITTGAANDIEQATKLARAMVTRYGMSGQFGMVALETVNNPYLGGDTSMVCAPDTARMVDEEVVRIVKEQYDKAMGILKEHAGKLNEISVYLLEKETISGEEFMNILEGEQGEPN
;
A
#
# COMPACT_ATOMS: atom_id res chain seq x y z
N ALA A 1 2.96 -14.06 7.92
CA ALA A 1 2.44 -13.08 8.87
C ALA A 1 3.05 -11.71 8.67
N ASP A 2 4.38 -11.57 8.66
CA ASP A 2 5.06 -10.26 8.55
C ASP A 2 4.63 -9.44 7.34
N HIS A 3 4.41 -10.07 6.19
CA HIS A 3 3.91 -9.40 4.98
C HIS A 3 2.56 -8.69 5.23
N GLU A 4 1.60 -9.42 5.77
CA GLU A 4 0.26 -8.89 6.03
C GLU A 4 0.24 -7.86 7.17
N VAL A 5 1.02 -8.11 8.22
CA VAL A 5 1.18 -7.13 9.31
C VAL A 5 1.92 -5.88 8.81
N GLY A 6 2.84 -6.03 7.86
CA GLY A 6 3.50 -4.90 7.21
C GLY A 6 2.52 -3.95 6.55
N HIS A 7 1.57 -4.46 5.76
CA HIS A 7 0.49 -3.66 5.18
C HIS A 7 -0.33 -2.94 6.26
N ALA A 8 -0.70 -3.66 7.30
CA ALA A 8 -1.53 -3.12 8.37
C ALA A 8 -0.83 -2.01 9.17
N LEU A 9 0.44 -2.19 9.50
CA LEU A 9 1.23 -1.19 10.22
C LEU A 9 1.42 0.08 9.39
N VAL A 10 1.78 -0.07 8.12
CA VAL A 10 1.94 1.10 7.25
C VAL A 10 0.62 1.86 7.12
N ALA A 11 -0.49 1.15 6.96
CA ALA A 11 -1.81 1.78 6.92
C ALA A 11 -2.15 2.51 8.22
N ALA A 12 -1.98 1.86 9.37
CA ALA A 12 -2.37 2.40 10.67
C ALA A 12 -1.51 3.57 11.14
N CYS A 13 -0.24 3.60 10.71
CA CYS A 13 0.71 4.65 11.11
C CYS A 13 0.74 5.86 10.15
N GLN A 14 -0.20 5.93 9.22
CA GLN A 14 -0.37 7.06 8.30
C GLN A 14 -1.68 7.80 8.57
N ASN A 15 -1.68 9.11 8.31
CA ASN A 15 -2.89 9.90 8.23
C ASN A 15 -3.61 9.61 6.91
N HIS A 16 -4.92 9.83 6.85
CA HIS A 16 -5.73 9.67 5.62
C HIS A 16 -5.64 8.26 4.99
N SER A 17 -5.55 7.24 5.83
CA SER A 17 -5.65 5.84 5.42
C SER A 17 -6.92 5.22 5.97
N ALA A 18 -7.52 4.32 5.20
CA ALA A 18 -8.68 3.57 5.64
C ALA A 18 -8.32 2.66 6.83
N PRO A 19 -9.21 2.49 7.83
CA PRO A 19 -8.94 1.65 8.99
C PRO A 19 -8.71 0.19 8.60
N VAL A 20 -7.81 -0.47 9.31
CA VAL A 20 -7.62 -1.92 9.20
C VAL A 20 -8.82 -2.61 9.84
N HIS A 21 -9.49 -3.47 9.08
CA HIS A 21 -10.66 -4.22 9.53
C HIS A 21 -10.29 -5.63 9.99
N LYS A 22 -9.43 -6.30 9.22
CA LYS A 22 -9.04 -7.69 9.45
C LYS A 22 -7.69 -7.99 8.83
N ILE A 23 -6.93 -8.86 9.50
CA ILE A 23 -5.68 -9.41 8.97
C ILE A 23 -5.76 -10.93 9.10
N THR A 24 -5.45 -11.66 8.04
CA THR A 24 -5.45 -13.12 8.04
C THR A 24 -4.29 -13.71 7.28
N ILE A 25 -3.81 -14.86 7.73
CA ILE A 25 -2.86 -15.71 7.01
C ILE A 25 -3.54 -16.92 6.37
N ILE A 26 -4.86 -17.07 6.55
CA ILE A 26 -5.62 -18.16 5.95
C ILE A 26 -5.72 -17.92 4.44
N PRO A 27 -5.29 -18.89 3.59
CA PRO A 27 -5.39 -18.74 2.15
C PRO A 27 -6.83 -18.57 1.66
N ARG A 28 -7.00 -17.71 0.64
CA ARG A 28 -8.27 -17.59 -0.08
C ARG A 28 -8.33 -18.55 -1.25
N THR A 29 -9.53 -18.86 -1.69
CA THR A 29 -9.80 -19.66 -2.90
C THR A 29 -9.27 -18.98 -4.18
N SER A 30 -8.98 -17.69 -4.15
CA SER A 30 -8.40 -16.93 -5.25
C SER A 30 -6.87 -17.03 -5.37
N GLY A 31 -6.22 -17.86 -4.55
CA GLY A 31 -4.77 -18.09 -4.59
C GLY A 31 -3.91 -17.15 -3.74
N ALA A 32 -4.49 -16.18 -3.05
CA ALA A 32 -3.77 -15.35 -2.10
C ALA A 32 -3.45 -16.15 -0.83
N LEU A 33 -2.20 -16.06 -0.34
CA LEU A 33 -1.73 -16.77 0.87
C LEU A 33 -2.23 -16.15 2.18
N GLY A 34 -2.77 -14.95 2.11
CA GLY A 34 -3.30 -14.19 3.23
C GLY A 34 -3.77 -12.82 2.74
N TYR A 35 -4.31 -12.01 3.61
CA TYR A 35 -4.67 -10.63 3.25
C TYR A 35 -4.85 -9.73 4.46
N THR A 36 -4.68 -8.43 4.21
CA THR A 36 -5.06 -7.35 5.11
C THR A 36 -6.25 -6.63 4.51
N MET A 37 -7.33 -6.48 5.27
CA MET A 37 -8.54 -5.82 4.82
C MET A 37 -8.68 -4.46 5.47
N GLN A 38 -8.75 -3.43 4.64
CA GLN A 38 -9.14 -2.07 5.03
C GLN A 38 -10.57 -1.83 4.57
N VAL A 39 -11.34 -1.12 5.38
CA VAL A 39 -12.70 -0.69 5.03
C VAL A 39 -12.74 0.83 5.12
N GLU A 40 -13.11 1.47 4.03
CA GLU A 40 -13.30 2.91 4.01
C GLU A 40 -14.55 3.28 4.80
N GLU A 41 -14.41 4.25 5.68
CA GLU A 41 -15.54 4.82 6.43
C GLU A 41 -16.19 5.93 5.60
N GLY A 42 -17.48 5.76 5.32
CA GLY A 42 -18.28 6.72 4.57
C GLY A 42 -18.19 6.59 3.05
N GLU A 43 -18.91 7.46 2.35
CA GLU A 43 -18.92 7.52 0.89
C GLU A 43 -17.72 8.30 0.37
N HIS A 44 -16.59 7.61 0.16
CA HIS A 44 -15.35 8.21 -0.34
C HIS A 44 -15.21 7.95 -1.83
N PHE A 45 -15.84 8.78 -2.66
CA PHE A 45 -15.71 8.69 -4.12
C PHE A 45 -14.46 9.40 -4.68
N LEU A 46 -13.85 10.27 -3.89
CA LEU A 46 -12.70 11.06 -4.30
C LEU A 46 -11.53 10.82 -3.36
N MET A 47 -10.33 10.71 -3.93
CA MET A 47 -9.09 10.59 -3.18
C MET A 47 -8.21 11.82 -3.41
N SER A 48 -7.66 12.36 -2.33
CA SER A 48 -6.65 13.42 -2.39
C SER A 48 -5.31 12.85 -2.87
N ARG A 49 -4.40 13.73 -3.26
CA ARG A 49 -3.03 13.34 -3.59
C ARG A 49 -2.36 12.61 -2.42
N GLU A 50 -2.53 13.10 -1.21
CA GLU A 50 -1.96 12.49 0.01
C GLU A 50 -2.52 11.07 0.25
N GLU A 51 -3.83 10.88 0.09
CA GLU A 51 -4.47 9.57 0.22
C GLU A 51 -3.95 8.57 -0.83
N VAL A 52 -3.73 9.02 -2.08
CA VAL A 52 -3.15 8.18 -3.14
C VAL A 52 -1.74 7.76 -2.78
N LEU A 53 -0.89 8.69 -2.34
CA LEU A 53 0.49 8.39 -1.93
C LEU A 53 0.52 7.42 -0.74
N ASN A 54 -0.34 7.62 0.25
CA ASN A 54 -0.44 6.75 1.42
C ASN A 54 -0.90 5.33 1.03
N LYS A 55 -1.79 5.22 0.06
CA LYS A 55 -2.23 3.92 -0.46
C LYS A 55 -1.10 3.19 -1.18
N ILE A 56 -0.29 3.91 -1.96
CA ILE A 56 0.91 3.33 -2.59
C ILE A 56 1.87 2.82 -1.51
N ALA A 57 2.15 3.60 -0.47
CA ALA A 57 2.99 3.17 0.64
C ALA A 57 2.45 1.90 1.31
N THR A 58 1.14 1.83 1.53
CA THR A 58 0.49 0.65 2.11
C THR A 58 0.67 -0.58 1.23
N PHE A 59 0.52 -0.47 -0.09
CA PHE A 59 0.79 -1.59 -1.00
C PHE A 59 2.23 -2.10 -0.89
N THR A 60 3.19 -1.21 -0.69
CA THR A 60 4.62 -1.59 -0.58
C THR A 60 4.97 -2.18 0.79
N GLY A 61 4.10 -2.02 1.79
CA GLY A 61 4.37 -2.38 3.18
C GLY A 61 4.68 -3.85 3.40
N GLY A 62 4.04 -4.75 2.65
CA GLY A 62 4.28 -6.19 2.73
C GLY A 62 5.70 -6.57 2.31
N ARG A 63 6.14 -6.10 1.16
CA ARG A 63 7.51 -6.30 0.68
C ARG A 63 8.54 -5.65 1.60
N ALA A 64 8.26 -4.45 2.08
CA ALA A 64 9.14 -3.76 3.03
C ALA A 64 9.32 -4.57 4.32
N ALA A 65 8.25 -5.17 4.83
CA ALA A 65 8.31 -6.03 6.00
C ALA A 65 9.15 -7.30 5.77
N GLU A 66 8.96 -7.96 4.63
CA GLU A 66 9.77 -9.13 4.25
C GLU A 66 11.26 -8.78 4.20
N GLU A 67 11.61 -7.72 3.51
CA GLU A 67 13.00 -7.28 3.38
C GLU A 67 13.60 -6.88 4.72
N PHE A 68 12.86 -6.16 5.55
CA PHE A 68 13.31 -5.73 6.87
C PHE A 68 13.51 -6.90 7.83
N MET A 69 12.58 -7.85 7.88
CA MET A 69 12.61 -8.97 8.83
C MET A 69 13.55 -10.10 8.41
N PHE A 70 13.65 -10.38 7.13
CA PHE A 70 14.38 -11.56 6.61
C PHE A 70 15.57 -11.20 5.73
N GLY A 71 15.74 -9.95 5.35
CA GLY A 71 16.79 -9.52 4.40
C GLY A 71 16.64 -10.11 3.00
N SER A 72 15.48 -10.72 2.70
CA SER A 72 15.19 -11.35 1.43
C SER A 72 13.84 -10.91 0.89
N ILE A 73 13.68 -11.04 -0.41
CA ILE A 73 12.46 -10.69 -1.12
C ILE A 73 11.91 -11.92 -1.83
N THR A 74 10.58 -12.02 -1.89
CA THR A 74 9.88 -13.15 -2.51
C THR A 74 8.93 -12.69 -3.61
N THR A 75 8.36 -13.64 -4.34
CA THR A 75 7.34 -13.39 -5.35
C THR A 75 5.97 -13.04 -4.75
N GLY A 76 5.80 -13.13 -3.45
CA GLY A 76 4.53 -12.89 -2.75
C GLY A 76 3.99 -11.47 -2.87
N ALA A 77 4.83 -10.50 -3.23
CA ALA A 77 4.43 -9.12 -3.40
C ALA A 77 4.01 -8.75 -4.85
N ALA A 78 3.92 -9.70 -5.78
CA ALA A 78 3.69 -9.41 -7.20
C ALA A 78 2.42 -8.58 -7.45
N ASN A 79 1.32 -8.93 -6.81
CA ASN A 79 0.07 -8.16 -6.95
C ASN A 79 0.17 -6.77 -6.34
N ASP A 80 0.83 -6.63 -5.19
CA ASP A 80 1.05 -5.33 -4.54
C ASP A 80 1.88 -4.39 -5.40
N ILE A 81 2.92 -4.92 -6.02
CA ILE A 81 3.79 -4.18 -6.96
C ILE A 81 2.97 -3.69 -8.15
N GLU A 82 2.14 -4.53 -8.72
CA GLU A 82 1.26 -4.17 -9.85
C GLU A 82 0.28 -3.07 -9.46
N GLN A 83 -0.40 -3.19 -8.32
CA GLN A 83 -1.35 -2.19 -7.84
C GLN A 83 -0.69 -0.86 -7.52
N ALA A 84 0.45 -0.87 -6.84
CA ALA A 84 1.24 0.33 -6.56
C ALA A 84 1.65 1.06 -7.85
N THR A 85 2.12 0.30 -8.84
CA THR A 85 2.55 0.85 -10.13
C THR A 85 1.38 1.47 -10.90
N LYS A 86 0.24 0.78 -10.98
CA LYS A 86 -0.97 1.29 -11.64
C LYS A 86 -1.46 2.59 -11.00
N LEU A 87 -1.47 2.64 -9.68
CA LEU A 87 -1.94 3.82 -8.95
C LEU A 87 -0.99 5.00 -9.13
N ALA A 88 0.32 4.77 -9.07
CA ALA A 88 1.34 5.80 -9.32
C ALA A 88 1.24 6.34 -10.77
N ARG A 89 1.03 5.46 -11.74
CA ARG A 89 0.85 5.86 -13.14
C ARG A 89 -0.41 6.70 -13.33
N ALA A 90 -1.54 6.27 -12.78
CA ALA A 90 -2.79 7.03 -12.86
C ALA A 90 -2.67 8.42 -12.21
N MET A 91 -1.96 8.51 -11.10
CA MET A 91 -1.66 9.77 -10.42
C MET A 91 -0.98 10.77 -11.35
N VAL A 92 -0.01 10.31 -12.13
CA VAL A 92 0.75 11.14 -13.09
C VAL A 92 -0.06 11.42 -14.36
N THR A 93 -0.62 10.38 -14.98
CA THR A 93 -1.17 10.45 -16.34
C THR A 93 -2.63 10.87 -16.41
N ARG A 94 -3.40 10.64 -15.34
CA ARG A 94 -4.86 10.82 -15.35
C ARG A 94 -5.38 11.83 -14.35
N TYR A 95 -4.76 11.93 -13.18
CA TYR A 95 -5.29 12.75 -12.08
C TYR A 95 -4.58 14.09 -11.91
N GLY A 96 -3.55 14.36 -12.71
CA GLY A 96 -2.84 15.64 -12.64
C GLY A 96 -2.17 15.90 -11.28
N MET A 97 -1.77 14.86 -10.58
CA MET A 97 -1.23 14.94 -9.22
C MET A 97 0.30 14.93 -9.16
N SER A 98 0.98 14.89 -10.31
CA SER A 98 2.44 14.98 -10.36
C SER A 98 2.87 16.44 -10.36
N GLY A 99 3.86 16.79 -9.55
CA GLY A 99 4.46 18.11 -9.57
C GLY A 99 5.20 18.43 -10.86
N GLN A 100 5.66 17.41 -11.58
CA GLN A 100 6.41 17.56 -12.83
C GLN A 100 5.50 17.93 -14.02
N PHE A 101 4.33 17.33 -14.12
CA PHE A 101 3.43 17.50 -15.27
C PHE A 101 2.22 18.39 -14.97
N GLY A 102 1.78 18.42 -13.71
CA GLY A 102 0.60 19.16 -13.31
C GLY A 102 -0.69 18.64 -13.91
N MET A 103 -1.60 19.54 -14.25
CA MET A 103 -2.95 19.23 -14.69
C MET A 103 -3.01 18.93 -16.18
N VAL A 104 -2.42 17.82 -16.61
CA VAL A 104 -2.38 17.35 -17.98
C VAL A 104 -2.78 15.88 -18.05
N ALA A 105 -3.64 15.53 -18.98
CA ALA A 105 -3.98 14.14 -19.27
C ALA A 105 -2.96 13.57 -20.27
N LEU A 106 -2.20 12.57 -19.86
CA LEU A 106 -1.17 11.93 -20.69
C LEU A 106 -1.57 10.53 -21.14
N GLU A 107 -2.73 10.05 -20.73
CA GLU A 107 -3.26 8.73 -21.02
C GLU A 107 -4.77 8.82 -21.19
N THR A 108 -5.32 8.03 -22.10
CA THR A 108 -6.77 7.88 -22.27
C THR A 108 -7.18 6.44 -21.99
N VAL A 109 -8.39 6.28 -21.44
CA VAL A 109 -9.01 4.97 -21.25
C VAL A 109 -9.80 4.64 -22.52
N ASN A 110 -9.36 3.62 -23.24
CA ASN A 110 -10.06 3.11 -24.41
C ASN A 110 -11.13 2.14 -23.95
N ASN A 111 -12.38 2.36 -24.37
CA ASN A 111 -13.49 1.46 -24.13
C ASN A 111 -13.69 1.07 -22.64
N PRO A 112 -14.14 2.01 -21.78
CA PRO A 112 -14.31 1.76 -20.34
C PRO A 112 -15.31 0.65 -20.03
N TYR A 113 -16.13 0.23 -20.98
CA TYR A 113 -17.12 -0.84 -20.82
C TYR A 113 -16.55 -2.25 -21.04
N LEU A 114 -15.37 -2.39 -21.63
CA LEU A 114 -14.75 -3.68 -21.98
C LEU A 114 -13.42 -3.94 -21.26
N GLY A 115 -13.23 -3.41 -20.07
CA GLY A 115 -12.05 -3.70 -19.25
C GLY A 115 -10.93 -2.67 -19.27
N GLY A 116 -11.14 -1.55 -19.94
CA GLY A 116 -10.32 -0.37 -19.72
C GLY A 116 -8.88 -0.41 -20.20
N ASP A 117 -8.63 -0.83 -21.44
CA ASP A 117 -7.33 -0.63 -22.08
C ASP A 117 -6.99 0.86 -22.09
N THR A 118 -5.76 1.20 -21.72
CA THR A 118 -5.27 2.57 -21.70
C THR A 118 -4.26 2.77 -22.82
N SER A 119 -4.22 3.99 -23.37
CA SER A 119 -3.24 4.38 -24.35
C SER A 119 -2.61 5.72 -23.99
N MET A 120 -1.29 5.80 -24.10
CA MET A 120 -0.58 7.06 -23.92
C MET A 120 -0.91 8.02 -25.06
N VAL A 121 -1.17 9.28 -24.70
CA VAL A 121 -1.50 10.36 -25.64
C VAL A 121 -0.44 11.47 -25.58
N CYS A 122 0.81 11.08 -25.56
CA CYS A 122 1.96 12.00 -25.47
C CYS A 122 3.11 11.50 -26.35
N ALA A 123 4.09 12.37 -26.56
CA ALA A 123 5.31 12.00 -27.28
C ALA A 123 6.10 10.92 -26.56
N PRO A 124 6.91 10.09 -27.26
CA PRO A 124 7.75 9.07 -26.63
C PRO A 124 8.67 9.59 -25.53
N ASP A 125 9.23 10.78 -25.68
CA ASP A 125 10.06 11.40 -24.65
C ASP A 125 9.28 11.68 -23.36
N THR A 126 8.05 12.16 -23.49
CA THR A 126 7.16 12.39 -22.34
C THR A 126 6.78 11.07 -21.68
N ALA A 127 6.49 10.04 -22.47
CA ALA A 127 6.20 8.70 -21.94
C ALA A 127 7.37 8.14 -21.11
N ARG A 128 8.61 8.36 -21.55
CA ARG A 128 9.82 8.00 -20.78
C ARG A 128 9.90 8.76 -19.48
N MET A 129 9.62 10.05 -19.48
CA MET A 129 9.58 10.88 -18.26
C MET A 129 8.49 10.43 -17.30
N VAL A 130 7.34 9.98 -17.80
CA VAL A 130 6.26 9.38 -16.99
C VAL A 130 6.76 8.12 -16.30
N ASP A 131 7.45 7.23 -17.01
CA ASP A 131 7.99 6.01 -16.43
C ASP A 131 9.00 6.33 -15.33
N GLU A 132 9.88 7.29 -15.52
CA GLU A 132 10.83 7.74 -14.50
C GLU A 132 10.13 8.30 -13.26
N GLU A 133 9.07 9.08 -13.46
CA GLU A 133 8.27 9.64 -12.37
C GLU A 133 7.52 8.57 -11.58
N VAL A 134 6.97 7.56 -12.25
CA VAL A 134 6.32 6.41 -11.61
C VAL A 134 7.31 5.65 -10.73
N VAL A 135 8.50 5.37 -11.24
CA VAL A 135 9.56 4.71 -10.46
C VAL A 135 9.91 5.53 -9.22
N ARG A 136 10.08 6.83 -9.37
CA ARG A 136 10.39 7.74 -8.27
C ARG A 136 9.32 7.73 -7.18
N ILE A 137 8.05 7.83 -7.58
CA ILE A 137 6.91 7.85 -6.64
C ILE A 137 6.85 6.53 -5.85
N VAL A 138 6.90 5.40 -6.53
CA VAL A 138 6.83 4.09 -5.86
C VAL A 138 8.01 3.90 -4.91
N LYS A 139 9.21 4.28 -5.32
CA LYS A 139 10.42 4.19 -4.50
C LYS A 139 10.35 5.06 -3.25
N GLU A 140 9.88 6.31 -3.37
CA GLU A 140 9.70 7.20 -2.22
C GLU A 140 8.69 6.62 -1.22
N GLN A 141 7.58 6.07 -1.71
CA GLN A 141 6.58 5.48 -0.84
C GLN A 141 7.07 4.17 -0.19
N TYR A 142 7.85 3.37 -0.91
CA TYR A 142 8.52 2.21 -0.35
C TYR A 142 9.49 2.60 0.79
N ASP A 143 10.30 3.63 0.59
CA ASP A 143 11.23 4.14 1.61
C ASP A 143 10.48 4.66 2.83
N LYS A 144 9.35 5.34 2.63
CA LYS A 144 8.45 5.76 3.70
C LYS A 144 7.89 4.58 4.48
N ALA A 145 7.41 3.56 3.79
CA ALA A 145 6.92 2.33 4.41
C ALA A 145 8.01 1.64 5.23
N MET A 146 9.21 1.53 4.69
CA MET A 146 10.36 0.97 5.38
C MET A 146 10.69 1.75 6.65
N GLY A 147 10.66 3.07 6.61
CA GLY A 147 10.87 3.95 7.76
C GLY A 147 9.84 3.69 8.87
N ILE A 148 8.57 3.57 8.51
CA ILE A 148 7.48 3.26 9.45
C ILE A 148 7.72 1.90 10.12
N LEU A 149 8.08 0.88 9.36
CA LEU A 149 8.32 -0.46 9.89
C LEU A 149 9.54 -0.51 10.81
N LYS A 150 10.60 0.20 10.47
CA LYS A 150 11.79 0.31 11.34
C LYS A 150 11.47 0.99 12.66
N GLU A 151 10.66 2.04 12.64
CA GLU A 151 10.21 2.75 13.82
C GLU A 151 9.32 1.88 14.71
N HIS A 152 8.55 0.96 14.14
CA HIS A 152 7.63 0.06 14.83
C HIS A 152 8.08 -1.41 14.80
N ALA A 153 9.40 -1.66 14.75
CA ALA A 153 9.96 -3.02 14.60
C ALA A 153 9.50 -4.00 15.68
N GLY A 154 9.45 -3.54 16.94
CA GLY A 154 8.95 -4.35 18.05
C GLY A 154 7.50 -4.76 17.88
N LYS A 155 6.65 -3.83 17.46
CA LYS A 155 5.23 -4.09 17.19
C LYS A 155 5.03 -4.97 15.97
N LEU A 156 5.82 -4.81 14.93
CA LEU A 156 5.79 -5.71 13.76
C LEU A 156 5.99 -7.16 14.20
N ASN A 157 7.01 -7.42 15.01
CA ASN A 157 7.31 -8.75 15.51
C ASN A 157 6.20 -9.28 16.43
N GLU A 158 5.77 -8.48 17.40
CA GLU A 158 4.72 -8.85 18.38
C GLU A 158 3.41 -9.22 17.69
N ILE A 159 2.94 -8.39 16.76
CA ILE A 159 1.68 -8.61 16.04
C ILE A 159 1.82 -9.81 15.08
N SER A 160 2.98 -9.98 14.45
CA SER A 160 3.22 -11.13 13.57
C SER A 160 3.18 -12.46 14.34
N VAL A 161 3.77 -12.52 15.51
CA VAL A 161 3.71 -13.71 16.38
C VAL A 161 2.27 -13.99 16.80
N TYR A 162 1.53 -12.96 17.19
CA TYR A 162 0.12 -13.08 17.57
C TYR A 162 -0.74 -13.57 16.39
N LEU A 163 -0.51 -13.03 15.19
CA LEU A 163 -1.20 -13.47 13.97
C LEU A 163 -0.90 -14.92 13.60
N LEU A 164 0.34 -15.38 13.78
CA LEU A 164 0.70 -16.79 13.55
C LEU A 164 -0.09 -17.73 14.49
N GLU A 165 -0.32 -17.31 15.72
CA GLU A 165 -1.08 -18.08 16.72
C GLU A 165 -2.58 -18.08 16.42
N LYS A 166 -3.14 -16.93 16.08
CA LYS A 166 -4.59 -16.74 15.87
C LYS A 166 -5.06 -17.01 14.46
N GLU A 167 -4.15 -16.97 13.49
CA GLU A 167 -4.39 -17.10 12.04
C GLU A 167 -5.24 -15.98 11.44
N THR A 168 -6.15 -15.40 12.19
CA THR A 168 -6.95 -14.23 11.83
C THR A 168 -7.14 -13.35 13.04
N ILE A 169 -6.91 -12.05 12.90
CA ILE A 169 -7.15 -11.05 13.94
C ILE A 169 -8.02 -9.93 13.40
N SER A 170 -8.84 -9.34 14.27
CA SER A 170 -9.64 -8.18 13.94
C SER A 170 -8.79 -6.90 13.93
N GLY A 171 -9.30 -5.85 13.29
CA GLY A 171 -8.70 -4.53 13.37
C GLY A 171 -8.62 -3.99 14.79
N GLU A 172 -9.63 -4.30 15.62
CA GLU A 172 -9.65 -3.92 17.05
C GLU A 172 -8.51 -4.60 17.82
N GLU A 173 -8.32 -5.91 17.65
CA GLU A 173 -7.20 -6.64 18.27
C GLU A 173 -5.86 -6.07 17.83
N PHE A 174 -5.72 -5.79 16.54
CA PHE A 174 -4.52 -5.18 15.97
C PHE A 174 -4.22 -3.81 16.61
N MET A 175 -5.21 -2.93 16.69
CA MET A 175 -5.05 -1.60 17.28
C MET A 175 -4.76 -1.65 18.76
N ASN A 176 -5.37 -2.58 19.51
CA ASN A 176 -5.10 -2.76 20.93
C ASN A 176 -3.63 -3.14 21.19
N ILE A 177 -3.06 -4.01 20.38
CA ILE A 177 -1.64 -4.37 20.47
C ILE A 177 -0.75 -3.18 20.08
N LEU A 178 -1.08 -2.51 18.98
CA LEU A 178 -0.30 -1.38 18.48
C LEU A 178 -0.25 -0.22 19.50
N GLU A 179 -1.35 0.08 20.16
CA GLU A 179 -1.48 1.17 21.14
C GLU A 179 -1.08 0.77 22.56
N GLY A 180 -0.89 -0.51 22.85
CA GLY A 180 -0.67 -1.05 24.19
C GLY A 180 0.57 -0.55 24.93
N GLU A 181 1.55 0.05 24.25
CA GLU A 181 2.73 0.66 24.86
C GLU A 181 2.52 2.12 25.30
N GLN A 182 1.39 2.73 24.97
CA GLN A 182 1.08 4.11 25.37
C GLN A 182 0.31 4.20 26.70
N GLY A 183 0.07 3.09 27.37
CA GLY A 183 -0.85 2.97 28.50
C GLY A 183 -0.24 2.64 29.85
N GLU A 184 1.06 2.78 30.09
CA GLU A 184 1.60 2.77 31.43
C GLU A 184 2.10 4.14 31.85
N PRO A 185 1.29 4.94 32.56
CA PRO A 185 1.85 6.02 33.37
C PRO A 185 2.53 5.40 34.57
N ASN A 186 3.80 5.67 34.77
CA ASN A 186 4.49 5.50 36.00
C ASN A 186 3.77 6.23 37.15
#